data_a23f180399887acea6997f8f619200c3
#
_entry.id   a23f180399887acea6997f8f619200c3
#
_cell.length_a   1.000
_cell.length_b   1.000
_cell.length_c   1.000
_cell.angle_alpha   90.00
_cell.angle_beta   90.00
_cell.angle_gamma   90.00
#
_symmetry.space_group_name_H-M   'P 1'
#
loop_
_entity.id
_entity.type
_entity.pdbx_description
1 polymer ?
#
loop_
_entity_poly.entity_id
_entity_poly.type
_entity_poly.pdbx_seq_one_letter_code
_entity_poly.pdbx_strand_id
1 'polypeptide(L)'
;QEEPKKDFTKIDFERVISEKIRKIVYGEKYSNIVFLAGAGASVTHDLNPNYGKTVKMIADDVFLKLHEVDELYTLEELARQCMYKNGNILDEEEFGESATPRLDDGFNLEDFLSTLFHYRPYVPDTDKDKFNNSIKKILQLIKENTNYSYDSKELKHGKLLNFLSSLSGKEGNKFSVITTNYDVLIEEAAAANNFVIFDGFNFTPIP
;
A
#
# COMPACT_ATOMS: atom_id res chain seq x y z
N GLN A 1 -12.44 33.90 -29.38
CA GLN A 1 -11.00 33.62 -29.23
C GLN A 1 -10.87 32.91 -27.90
N GLU A 2 -10.60 31.61 -27.92
CA GLU A 2 -10.28 30.86 -26.70
C GLU A 2 -8.88 31.28 -26.26
N GLU A 3 -8.76 31.68 -24.98
CA GLU A 3 -7.46 31.92 -24.38
C GLU A 3 -6.66 30.61 -24.37
N PRO A 4 -5.36 30.62 -24.73
CA PRO A 4 -4.56 29.41 -24.74
C PRO A 4 -4.46 28.89 -23.30
N LYS A 5 -4.86 27.63 -23.08
CA LYS A 5 -4.65 26.90 -21.81
C LYS A 5 -3.15 26.91 -21.52
N LYS A 6 -2.77 27.65 -20.48
CA LYS A 6 -1.39 27.72 -20.02
C LYS A 6 -1.02 26.36 -19.44
N ASP A 7 -0.04 25.67 -20.04
CA ASP A 7 0.45 24.40 -19.49
C ASP A 7 1.00 24.62 -18.09
N PHE A 8 0.47 23.86 -17.14
CA PHE A 8 0.85 23.96 -15.74
C PHE A 8 2.21 23.24 -15.55
N THR A 9 3.26 24.02 -15.35
CA THR A 9 4.62 23.50 -15.23
C THR A 9 4.90 22.93 -13.83
N LYS A 10 5.96 22.12 -13.69
CA LYS A 10 6.46 21.65 -12.40
C LYS A 10 6.74 22.81 -11.43
N ILE A 11 7.29 23.92 -11.94
CA ILE A 11 7.59 25.14 -11.16
C ILE A 11 6.30 25.78 -10.64
N ASP A 12 5.24 25.83 -11.47
CA ASP A 12 3.95 26.35 -11.05
C ASP A 12 3.33 25.47 -9.95
N PHE A 13 3.46 24.17 -10.07
CA PHE A 13 3.00 23.22 -9.06
C PHE A 13 3.75 23.42 -7.72
N GLU A 14 5.07 23.46 -7.74
CA GLU A 14 5.91 23.68 -6.56
C GLU A 14 5.60 25.03 -5.88
N ARG A 15 5.36 26.07 -6.66
CA ARG A 15 4.97 27.39 -6.15
C ARG A 15 3.60 27.34 -5.45
N VAL A 16 2.60 26.73 -6.09
CA VAL A 16 1.25 26.61 -5.51
C VAL A 16 1.26 25.80 -4.22
N ILE A 17 2.00 24.69 -4.20
CA ILE A 17 2.13 23.87 -2.99
C ILE A 17 2.85 24.64 -1.89
N SER A 18 3.96 25.33 -2.21
CA SER A 18 4.72 26.13 -1.24
C SER A 18 3.86 27.25 -0.63
N GLU A 19 3.05 27.95 -1.46
CA GLU A 19 2.14 28.97 -0.98
C GLU A 19 1.04 28.39 -0.06
N LYS A 20 0.48 27.24 -0.41
CA LYS A 20 -0.51 26.54 0.44
C LYS A 20 0.11 26.11 1.77
N ILE A 21 1.28 25.47 1.73
CA ILE A 21 2.02 25.08 2.95
C ILE A 21 2.32 26.32 3.80
N ARG A 22 2.79 27.41 3.19
CA ARG A 22 3.08 28.65 3.91
C ARG A 22 1.85 29.24 4.60
N LYS A 23 0.68 29.23 3.94
CA LYS A 23 -0.59 29.64 4.56
C LYS A 23 -0.96 28.77 5.74
N ILE A 24 -0.77 27.45 5.64
CA ILE A 24 -1.01 26.49 6.73
C ILE A 24 -0.05 26.77 7.91
N VAL A 25 1.24 26.91 7.64
CA VAL A 25 2.28 27.06 8.68
C VAL A 25 2.18 28.39 9.43
N TYR A 26 1.86 29.48 8.74
CA TYR A 26 1.79 30.84 9.32
C TYR A 26 0.36 31.27 9.65
N GLY A 27 -0.65 30.44 9.36
CA GLY A 27 -2.05 30.68 9.67
C GLY A 27 -2.42 30.36 11.12
N GLU A 28 -3.71 30.29 11.37
CA GLU A 28 -4.25 29.84 12.66
C GLU A 28 -3.98 28.35 12.87
N LYS A 29 -3.83 27.95 14.14
CA LYS A 29 -3.69 26.55 14.50
C LYS A 29 -5.00 25.80 14.26
N TYR A 30 -4.89 24.61 13.72
CA TYR A 30 -6.05 23.76 13.46
C TYR A 30 -6.40 22.92 14.70
N SER A 31 -7.70 22.79 14.97
CA SER A 31 -8.20 21.94 16.06
C SER A 31 -8.21 20.45 15.68
N ASN A 32 -8.41 20.18 14.38
CA ASN A 32 -8.47 18.82 13.86
C ASN A 32 -7.67 18.74 12.55
N ILE A 33 -6.68 17.88 12.55
CA ILE A 33 -5.87 17.58 11.37
C ILE A 33 -6.06 16.12 11.02
N VAL A 34 -6.40 15.86 9.77
CA VAL A 34 -6.45 14.51 9.21
C VAL A 34 -5.50 14.47 8.03
N PHE A 35 -4.56 13.53 8.07
CA PHE A 35 -3.62 13.26 6.98
C PHE A 35 -3.94 11.90 6.38
N LEU A 36 -4.14 11.85 5.06
CA LEU A 36 -4.35 10.62 4.31
C LEU A 36 -3.04 10.25 3.60
N ALA A 37 -2.52 9.06 3.89
CA ALA A 37 -1.34 8.50 3.30
C ALA A 37 -1.70 7.29 2.41
N GLY A 38 -1.15 7.25 1.21
CA GLY A 38 -1.20 6.09 0.32
C GLY A 38 0.19 5.53 0.05
N ALA A 39 0.31 4.54 -0.84
CA ALA A 39 1.55 3.80 -1.13
C ALA A 39 2.76 4.70 -1.45
N GLY A 40 2.53 5.87 -2.06
CA GLY A 40 3.59 6.86 -2.32
C GLY A 40 4.27 7.41 -1.08
N ALA A 41 3.65 7.31 0.11
CA ALA A 41 4.27 7.74 1.35
C ALA A 41 5.47 6.88 1.76
N SER A 42 5.51 5.61 1.33
CA SER A 42 6.57 4.66 1.64
C SER A 42 7.74 4.69 0.64
N VAL A 43 7.64 5.49 -0.43
CA VAL A 43 8.69 5.64 -1.45
C VAL A 43 9.78 6.57 -0.93
N THR A 44 11.05 6.15 -1.05
CA THR A 44 12.20 7.00 -0.72
C THR A 44 12.52 7.97 -1.85
N HIS A 45 13.21 9.07 -1.54
CA HIS A 45 13.62 10.07 -2.54
C HIS A 45 14.48 9.45 -3.66
N ASP A 46 15.36 8.54 -3.30
CA ASP A 46 16.32 7.91 -4.22
C ASP A 46 15.77 6.60 -4.82
N LEU A 47 14.45 6.37 -4.71
CA LEU A 47 13.78 5.17 -5.22
C LEU A 47 14.45 3.88 -4.73
N ASN A 48 14.84 3.83 -3.46
CA ASN A 48 15.44 2.65 -2.85
C ASN A 48 14.49 1.45 -3.00
N PRO A 49 14.90 0.38 -3.69
CA PRO A 49 14.02 -0.77 -3.99
C PRO A 49 13.55 -1.54 -2.76
N ASN A 50 14.16 -1.28 -1.61
CA ASN A 50 13.74 -1.88 -0.33
C ASN A 50 12.50 -1.23 0.26
N TYR A 51 11.97 -0.15 -0.35
CA TYR A 51 10.81 0.60 0.12
C TYR A 51 9.83 0.88 -1.02
N GLY A 52 8.59 1.15 -0.66
CA GLY A 52 7.61 1.75 -1.55
C GLY A 52 7.18 0.87 -2.72
N LYS A 53 7.09 -0.41 -2.54
CA LYS A 53 6.53 -1.31 -3.56
C LYS A 53 5.07 -0.94 -3.81
N THR A 54 4.73 -0.80 -5.07
CA THR A 54 3.33 -0.59 -5.48
C THR A 54 2.55 -1.90 -5.35
N VAL A 55 1.21 -1.82 -5.31
CA VAL A 55 0.34 -3.02 -5.29
C VAL A 55 0.63 -3.92 -6.49
N LYS A 56 0.92 -3.34 -7.67
CA LYS A 56 1.32 -4.11 -8.86
C LYS A 56 2.63 -4.87 -8.64
N MET A 57 3.67 -4.20 -8.12
CA MET A 57 4.96 -4.86 -7.84
C MET A 57 4.81 -6.01 -6.83
N ILE A 58 3.93 -5.85 -5.85
CA ILE A 58 3.61 -6.91 -4.89
C ILE A 58 2.88 -8.05 -5.58
N ALA A 59 1.91 -7.75 -6.45
CA ALA A 59 1.16 -8.74 -7.20
C ALA A 59 2.08 -9.58 -8.11
N ASP A 60 3.00 -8.93 -8.84
CA ASP A 60 3.97 -9.59 -9.71
C ASP A 60 4.91 -10.52 -8.91
N ASP A 61 5.39 -10.08 -7.74
CA ASP A 61 6.24 -10.91 -6.87
C ASP A 61 5.46 -12.10 -6.29
N VAL A 62 4.20 -11.89 -5.89
CA VAL A 62 3.31 -12.98 -5.43
C VAL A 62 3.06 -13.98 -6.55
N PHE A 63 2.81 -13.50 -7.77
CA PHE A 63 2.60 -14.34 -8.94
C PHE A 63 3.81 -15.26 -9.19
N LEU A 64 5.01 -14.68 -9.28
CA LEU A 64 6.24 -15.44 -9.54
C LEU A 64 6.53 -16.47 -8.44
N LYS A 65 6.50 -16.03 -7.17
CA LYS A 65 6.84 -16.89 -6.03
C LYS A 65 5.81 -17.99 -5.75
N LEU A 66 4.53 -17.74 -6.05
CA LEU A 66 3.50 -18.78 -5.88
C LEU A 66 3.62 -19.85 -6.95
N HIS A 67 4.06 -19.49 -8.16
CA HIS A 67 4.29 -20.42 -9.24
C HIS A 67 5.44 -21.42 -8.98
N GLU A 68 6.36 -21.08 -8.08
CA GLU A 68 7.49 -21.94 -7.67
C GLU A 68 7.10 -23.03 -6.64
N VAL A 69 5.84 -23.06 -6.17
CA VAL A 69 5.41 -23.97 -5.10
C VAL A 69 4.43 -25.02 -5.62
N ASP A 70 4.92 -26.18 -5.99
CA ASP A 70 4.14 -27.27 -6.61
C ASP A 70 2.90 -27.74 -5.80
N GLU A 71 2.94 -27.62 -4.48
CA GLU A 71 1.87 -28.10 -3.60
C GLU A 71 0.71 -27.10 -3.44
N LEU A 72 0.82 -25.89 -4.00
CA LEU A 72 -0.16 -24.83 -3.90
C LEU A 72 -0.85 -24.58 -5.25
N TYR A 73 -1.97 -23.89 -5.24
CA TYR A 73 -2.57 -23.36 -6.45
C TYR A 73 -1.83 -22.10 -6.89
N THR A 74 -1.56 -21.97 -8.19
CA THR A 74 -1.07 -20.71 -8.77
C THR A 74 -2.17 -19.64 -8.77
N LEU A 75 -1.81 -18.37 -9.04
CA LEU A 75 -2.83 -17.30 -9.13
C LEU A 75 -3.83 -17.58 -10.26
N GLU A 76 -3.39 -18.13 -11.40
CA GLU A 76 -4.26 -18.47 -12.51
C GLU A 76 -5.24 -19.60 -12.17
N GLU A 77 -4.77 -20.62 -11.46
CA GLU A 77 -5.64 -21.70 -11.01
C GLU A 77 -6.70 -21.19 -10.04
N LEU A 78 -6.31 -20.33 -9.07
CA LEU A 78 -7.22 -19.69 -8.16
C LEU A 78 -8.21 -18.77 -8.88
N ALA A 79 -7.75 -17.97 -9.85
CA ALA A 79 -8.61 -17.08 -10.63
C ALA A 79 -9.66 -17.87 -11.42
N ARG A 80 -9.28 -19.01 -12.00
CA ARG A 80 -10.22 -19.91 -12.69
C ARG A 80 -11.22 -20.52 -11.74
N GLN A 81 -10.81 -20.95 -10.55
CA GLN A 81 -11.72 -21.54 -9.56
C GLN A 81 -12.77 -20.54 -9.08
N CYS A 82 -12.38 -19.31 -8.76
CA CYS A 82 -13.31 -18.28 -8.27
C CYS A 82 -13.94 -17.42 -9.37
N MET A 83 -13.70 -17.74 -10.63
CA MET A 83 -14.20 -17.02 -11.81
C MET A 83 -13.80 -15.53 -11.85
N TYR A 84 -12.68 -15.17 -11.20
CA TYR A 84 -12.14 -13.83 -11.26
C TYR A 84 -11.70 -13.49 -12.69
N LYS A 85 -12.25 -12.40 -13.26
CA LYS A 85 -12.02 -12.00 -14.66
C LYS A 85 -12.16 -13.18 -15.67
N ASN A 86 -13.11 -14.08 -15.43
CA ASN A 86 -13.30 -15.31 -16.20
C ASN A 86 -12.05 -16.22 -16.26
N GLY A 87 -11.16 -16.11 -15.26
CA GLY A 87 -9.91 -16.85 -15.17
C GLY A 87 -8.77 -16.26 -16.00
N ASN A 88 -9.01 -15.13 -16.68
CA ASN A 88 -8.00 -14.46 -17.51
C ASN A 88 -7.31 -13.33 -16.72
N ILE A 89 -6.10 -13.62 -16.22
CA ILE A 89 -5.30 -12.68 -15.41
C ILE A 89 -3.90 -12.44 -15.98
N LEU A 90 -3.57 -13.08 -17.10
CA LEU A 90 -2.28 -12.93 -17.77
C LEU A 90 -2.38 -11.95 -18.92
N ASP A 91 -1.29 -11.26 -19.19
CA ASP A 91 -1.15 -10.43 -20.38
C ASP A 91 -1.02 -11.31 -21.63
N GLU A 92 -1.98 -11.18 -22.55
CA GLU A 92 -2.03 -11.97 -23.80
C GLU A 92 -1.09 -11.45 -24.90
N GLU A 93 -0.54 -10.23 -24.76
CA GLU A 93 0.20 -9.57 -25.83
C GLU A 93 1.65 -10.06 -26.00
N GLU A 94 2.20 -10.82 -25.08
CA GLU A 94 3.59 -11.27 -25.10
C GLU A 94 3.80 -12.77 -25.34
N PHE A 95 2.94 -13.46 -26.08
CA PHE A 95 3.17 -14.87 -26.45
C PHE A 95 4.14 -15.02 -27.63
N GLY A 96 5.44 -14.75 -27.36
CA GLY A 96 6.53 -15.34 -28.12
C GLY A 96 7.08 -16.56 -27.38
N GLU A 97 7.66 -17.54 -28.08
CA GLU A 97 8.22 -18.79 -27.48
C GLU A 97 9.24 -18.59 -26.35
N SER A 98 9.54 -17.35 -25.96
CA SER A 98 10.49 -16.95 -24.91
C SER A 98 9.93 -15.93 -23.90
N ALA A 99 8.64 -15.63 -23.91
CA ALA A 99 8.07 -14.64 -23.01
C ALA A 99 7.83 -15.23 -21.62
N THR A 100 8.27 -14.53 -20.58
CA THR A 100 7.95 -14.87 -19.19
C THR A 100 6.51 -14.44 -18.92
N PRO A 101 5.62 -15.34 -18.44
CA PRO A 101 4.25 -14.96 -18.09
C PRO A 101 4.23 -13.79 -17.10
N ARG A 102 3.38 -12.80 -17.35
CA ARG A 102 3.18 -11.69 -16.45
C ARG A 102 1.69 -11.43 -16.24
N LEU A 103 1.37 -10.79 -15.12
CA LEU A 103 0.01 -10.40 -14.82
C LEU A 103 -0.45 -9.26 -15.76
N ASP A 104 -1.72 -9.35 -16.21
CA ASP A 104 -2.41 -8.28 -16.93
C ASP A 104 -2.35 -6.96 -16.15
N ASP A 105 -2.19 -5.83 -16.86
CA ASP A 105 -2.11 -4.51 -16.25
C ASP A 105 -3.38 -4.12 -15.47
N GLY A 106 -4.51 -4.69 -15.80
CA GLY A 106 -5.76 -4.52 -15.08
C GLY A 106 -5.94 -5.50 -13.91
N PHE A 107 -4.97 -6.37 -13.61
CA PHE A 107 -5.05 -7.23 -12.43
C PHE A 107 -5.00 -6.39 -11.15
N ASN A 108 -5.98 -6.60 -10.28
CA ASN A 108 -6.07 -5.94 -8.98
C ASN A 108 -5.99 -6.97 -7.86
N LEU A 109 -4.89 -6.96 -7.11
CA LEU A 109 -4.62 -7.94 -6.05
C LEU A 109 -5.66 -7.88 -4.92
N GLU A 110 -6.14 -6.70 -4.55
CA GLU A 110 -7.10 -6.51 -3.46
C GLU A 110 -8.48 -7.03 -3.83
N ASP A 111 -8.93 -6.74 -5.06
CA ASP A 111 -10.17 -7.24 -5.61
C ASP A 111 -10.14 -8.76 -5.79
N PHE A 112 -9.00 -9.28 -6.25
CA PHE A 112 -8.76 -10.70 -6.36
C PHE A 112 -8.84 -11.40 -4.99
N LEU A 113 -8.16 -10.88 -3.96
CA LEU A 113 -8.24 -11.42 -2.61
C LEU A 113 -9.67 -11.39 -2.07
N SER A 114 -10.40 -10.29 -2.27
CA SER A 114 -11.81 -10.19 -1.90
C SER A 114 -12.63 -11.28 -2.54
N THR A 115 -12.41 -11.54 -3.84
CA THR A 115 -13.09 -12.60 -4.58
C THR A 115 -12.75 -13.99 -4.01
N LEU A 116 -11.48 -14.26 -3.70
CA LEU A 116 -11.06 -15.53 -3.08
C LEU A 116 -11.73 -15.75 -1.73
N PHE A 117 -11.80 -14.71 -0.87
CA PHE A 117 -12.45 -14.82 0.42
C PHE A 117 -13.97 -15.08 0.30
N HIS A 118 -14.62 -14.44 -0.68
CA HIS A 118 -16.05 -14.70 -0.96
C HIS A 118 -16.29 -16.10 -1.51
N TYR A 119 -15.37 -16.63 -2.31
CA TYR A 119 -15.48 -17.98 -2.89
C TYR A 119 -15.17 -19.10 -1.89
N ARG A 120 -14.36 -18.82 -0.87
CA ARG A 120 -13.87 -19.80 0.13
C ARG A 120 -14.93 -20.74 0.71
N PRO A 121 -16.17 -20.31 1.05
CA PRO A 121 -17.21 -21.22 1.54
C PRO A 121 -17.68 -22.28 0.52
N TYR A 122 -17.46 -22.05 -0.76
CA TYR A 122 -17.92 -22.88 -1.87
C TYR A 122 -16.86 -23.87 -2.36
N VAL A 123 -15.65 -23.82 -1.80
CA VAL A 123 -14.56 -24.74 -2.16
C VAL A 123 -14.91 -26.15 -1.71
N PRO A 124 -14.80 -27.20 -2.61
CA PRO A 124 -15.02 -28.58 -2.24
C PRO A 124 -14.12 -29.01 -1.07
N ASP A 125 -14.60 -29.91 -0.20
CA ASP A 125 -13.84 -30.37 0.96
C ASP A 125 -12.49 -30.98 0.58
N THR A 126 -12.39 -31.65 -0.56
CA THR A 126 -11.15 -32.23 -1.10
C THR A 126 -10.08 -31.20 -1.38
N ASP A 127 -10.45 -29.95 -1.67
CA ASP A 127 -9.56 -28.89 -2.14
C ASP A 127 -9.33 -27.80 -1.10
N LYS A 128 -10.10 -27.83 0.01
CA LYS A 128 -10.08 -26.79 1.04
C LYS A 128 -8.70 -26.53 1.63
N ASP A 129 -7.95 -27.57 1.90
CA ASP A 129 -6.62 -27.43 2.52
C ASP A 129 -5.65 -26.77 1.55
N LYS A 130 -5.59 -27.25 0.31
CA LYS A 130 -4.73 -26.66 -0.73
C LYS A 130 -5.12 -25.21 -0.99
N PHE A 131 -6.42 -24.91 -1.11
CA PHE A 131 -6.94 -23.56 -1.32
C PHE A 131 -6.58 -22.61 -0.17
N ASN A 132 -6.83 -23.03 1.08
CA ASN A 132 -6.51 -22.22 2.26
C ASN A 132 -4.99 -21.99 2.41
N ASN A 133 -4.17 -23.00 2.13
CA ASN A 133 -2.72 -22.87 2.18
C ASN A 133 -2.20 -21.91 1.09
N SER A 134 -2.81 -21.93 -0.10
CA SER A 134 -2.48 -20.99 -1.17
C SER A 134 -2.80 -19.54 -0.74
N ILE A 135 -3.99 -19.28 -0.18
CA ILE A 135 -4.33 -17.94 0.36
C ILE A 135 -3.35 -17.54 1.47
N LYS A 136 -3.04 -18.44 2.39
CA LYS A 136 -2.09 -18.16 3.47
C LYS A 136 -0.71 -17.79 2.93
N LYS A 137 -0.25 -18.48 1.90
CA LYS A 137 1.03 -18.17 1.23
C LYS A 137 0.99 -16.81 0.55
N ILE A 138 -0.10 -16.47 -0.15
CA ILE A 138 -0.29 -15.14 -0.76
C ILE A 138 -0.18 -14.04 0.32
N LEU A 139 -0.92 -14.18 1.42
CA LEU A 139 -0.88 -13.20 2.52
C LEU A 139 0.51 -13.09 3.16
N GLN A 140 1.23 -14.22 3.28
CA GLN A 140 2.60 -14.22 3.75
C GLN A 140 3.54 -13.45 2.81
N LEU A 141 3.41 -13.68 1.49
CA LEU A 141 4.21 -12.99 0.48
C LEU A 141 3.92 -11.48 0.45
N ILE A 142 2.65 -11.07 0.60
CA ILE A 142 2.28 -9.66 0.75
C ILE A 142 2.98 -9.07 1.98
N LYS A 143 2.88 -9.74 3.13
CA LYS A 143 3.55 -9.31 4.36
C LYS A 143 5.06 -9.18 4.18
N GLU A 144 5.72 -10.15 3.54
CA GLU A 144 7.16 -10.10 3.26
C GLU A 144 7.53 -8.91 2.37
N ASN A 145 6.69 -8.59 1.39
CA ASN A 145 6.90 -7.45 0.48
C ASN A 145 6.67 -6.08 1.11
N THR A 146 5.97 -6.02 2.22
CA THR A 146 5.62 -4.77 2.93
C THR A 146 6.28 -4.66 4.31
N ASN A 147 7.12 -5.60 4.66
CA ASN A 147 7.84 -5.61 5.94
C ASN A 147 9.07 -4.69 5.89
N TYR A 148 8.80 -3.39 5.79
CA TYR A 148 9.83 -2.36 5.83
C TYR A 148 10.19 -2.02 7.27
N SER A 149 11.45 -1.61 7.50
CA SER A 149 11.90 -1.01 8.76
C SER A 149 12.10 0.49 8.57
N TYR A 150 11.64 1.28 9.50
CA TYR A 150 11.79 2.72 9.45
C TYR A 150 13.25 3.15 9.65
N ASP A 151 13.81 3.85 8.67
CA ASP A 151 15.08 4.56 8.78
C ASP A 151 14.84 6.07 8.56
N SER A 152 15.14 6.86 9.56
CA SER A 152 14.97 8.32 9.53
C SER A 152 15.87 9.03 8.52
N LYS A 153 16.93 8.39 8.02
CA LYS A 153 17.81 8.91 6.97
C LYS A 153 17.16 8.77 5.60
N GLU A 154 16.53 7.63 5.36
CA GLU A 154 15.88 7.27 4.10
C GLU A 154 14.46 7.85 4.00
N LEU A 155 13.71 7.79 5.09
CA LEU A 155 12.28 8.10 5.12
C LEU A 155 11.98 9.40 5.87
N LYS A 156 10.98 10.14 5.40
CA LYS A 156 10.61 11.45 5.94
C LYS A 156 9.39 11.43 6.85
N HIS A 157 8.87 10.25 7.19
CA HIS A 157 7.67 10.08 8.03
C HIS A 157 7.77 10.83 9.37
N GLY A 158 8.90 10.70 10.09
CA GLY A 158 9.11 11.42 11.35
C GLY A 158 9.07 12.94 11.19
N LYS A 159 9.64 13.48 10.10
CA LYS A 159 9.56 14.92 9.80
C LYS A 159 8.13 15.36 9.51
N LEU A 160 7.37 14.53 8.78
CA LEU A 160 5.96 14.77 8.50
C LEU A 160 5.13 14.79 9.78
N LEU A 161 5.30 13.80 10.66
CA LEU A 161 4.57 13.71 11.92
C LEU A 161 4.87 14.93 12.83
N ASN A 162 6.14 15.33 12.93
CA ASN A 162 6.53 16.54 13.66
C ASN A 162 5.92 17.80 13.05
N PHE A 163 5.85 17.90 11.74
CA PHE A 163 5.20 18.99 11.04
C PHE A 163 3.68 19.04 11.35
N LEU A 164 2.97 17.91 11.22
CA LEU A 164 1.54 17.82 11.56
C LEU A 164 1.29 18.20 13.00
N SER A 165 2.11 17.73 13.94
CA SER A 165 2.05 18.10 15.34
C SER A 165 2.23 19.61 15.54
N SER A 166 3.12 20.24 14.79
CA SER A 166 3.35 21.69 14.88
C SER A 166 2.16 22.53 14.41
N LEU A 167 1.30 21.97 13.55
CA LEU A 167 0.10 22.62 13.05
C LEU A 167 -1.09 22.50 14.03
N SER A 168 -1.09 21.47 14.87
CA SER A 168 -2.16 21.26 15.85
C SER A 168 -2.11 22.31 16.97
N GLY A 169 -3.27 22.65 17.53
CA GLY A 169 -3.37 23.59 18.65
C GLY A 169 -2.67 23.09 19.92
N LYS A 170 -2.48 23.99 20.89
CA LYS A 170 -1.80 23.67 22.17
C LYS A 170 -2.55 22.68 23.06
N GLU A 171 -3.85 22.55 22.89
CA GLU A 171 -4.67 21.62 23.67
C GLU A 171 -4.60 20.22 23.08
N GLY A 172 -3.60 19.47 23.52
CA GLY A 172 -3.52 18.04 23.32
C GLY A 172 -2.94 17.55 22.00
N ASN A 173 -2.30 18.41 21.19
CA ASN A 173 -1.50 18.03 20.01
C ASN A 173 -1.95 16.73 19.30
N LYS A 174 -3.25 16.59 19.03
CA LYS A 174 -3.81 15.41 18.38
C LYS A 174 -3.98 15.68 16.89
N PHE A 175 -3.62 14.70 16.09
CA PHE A 175 -3.94 14.64 14.68
C PHE A 175 -4.22 13.17 14.31
N SER A 176 -4.94 12.97 13.22
CA SER A 176 -5.26 11.64 12.74
C SER A 176 -4.48 11.37 11.45
N VAL A 177 -3.94 10.17 11.35
CA VAL A 177 -3.38 9.64 10.10
C VAL A 177 -4.24 8.47 9.65
N ILE A 178 -4.66 8.51 8.40
CA ILE A 178 -5.37 7.42 7.75
C ILE A 178 -4.42 6.90 6.69
N THR A 179 -4.13 5.61 6.70
CA THR A 179 -3.31 4.99 5.67
C THR A 179 -4.02 3.78 5.07
N THR A 180 -3.81 3.57 3.78
CA THR A 180 -4.19 2.36 3.05
C THR A 180 -2.99 1.45 2.79
N ASN A 181 -1.81 1.81 3.33
CA ASN A 181 -0.60 1.01 3.17
C ASN A 181 -0.64 -0.23 4.05
N TYR A 182 0.01 -1.27 3.59
CA TYR A 182 0.20 -2.53 4.34
C TYR A 182 1.41 -2.49 5.27
N ASP A 183 2.29 -1.47 5.13
CA ASP A 183 3.48 -1.30 5.96
C ASP A 183 3.15 -0.60 7.29
N VAL A 184 4.10 -0.66 8.22
CA VAL A 184 4.01 -0.06 9.56
C VAL A 184 4.96 1.14 9.73
N LEU A 185 5.37 1.78 8.64
CA LEU A 185 6.38 2.84 8.67
C LEU A 185 5.92 4.08 9.42
N ILE A 186 4.62 4.39 9.38
CA ILE A 186 4.05 5.53 10.11
C ILE A 186 4.09 5.25 11.61
N GLU A 187 3.74 4.05 12.05
CA GLU A 187 3.75 3.61 13.43
C GLU A 187 5.19 3.58 13.99
N GLU A 188 6.13 3.01 13.24
CA GLU A 188 7.54 2.99 13.64
C GLU A 188 8.13 4.40 13.71
N ALA A 189 7.82 5.25 12.73
CA ALA A 189 8.24 6.65 12.75
C ALA A 189 7.63 7.42 13.92
N ALA A 190 6.37 7.16 14.26
CA ALA A 190 5.71 7.76 15.40
C ALA A 190 6.39 7.34 16.72
N ALA A 191 6.65 6.05 16.89
CA ALA A 191 7.38 5.53 18.05
C ALA A 191 8.77 6.14 18.16
N ALA A 192 9.54 6.21 17.06
CA ALA A 192 10.87 6.81 17.02
C ALA A 192 10.88 8.33 17.33
N ASN A 193 9.75 9.03 17.17
CA ASN A 193 9.61 10.45 17.45
C ASN A 193 8.77 10.75 18.71
N ASN A 194 8.61 9.77 19.62
CA ASN A 194 7.90 9.88 20.89
C ASN A 194 6.42 10.27 20.77
N PHE A 195 5.75 9.88 19.69
CA PHE A 195 4.30 9.97 19.57
C PHE A 195 3.64 8.76 20.22
N VAL A 196 2.50 8.99 20.85
CA VAL A 196 1.61 7.93 21.33
C VAL A 196 0.57 7.65 20.24
N ILE A 197 0.44 6.39 19.86
CA ILE A 197 -0.46 5.94 18.82
C ILE A 197 -1.73 5.38 19.45
N PHE A 198 -2.88 5.75 18.88
CA PHE A 198 -4.18 5.19 19.20
C PHE A 198 -4.76 4.63 17.88
N ASP A 199 -4.67 3.34 17.68
CA ASP A 199 -5.14 2.63 16.48
C ASP A 199 -6.53 2.01 16.64
N GLY A 200 -7.16 2.23 17.78
CA GLY A 200 -8.45 1.66 18.12
C GLY A 200 -8.38 0.30 18.81
N PHE A 201 -7.18 -0.28 18.96
CA PHE A 201 -6.95 -1.49 19.75
C PHE A 201 -6.53 -1.14 21.18
N ASN A 202 -7.07 -1.86 22.16
CA ASN A 202 -6.66 -1.70 23.56
C ASN A 202 -5.28 -2.33 23.77
N PHE A 203 -4.30 -1.54 24.15
CA PHE A 203 -3.04 -2.04 24.71
C PHE A 203 -3.28 -2.55 26.14
N THR A 204 -3.98 -3.65 26.30
CA THR A 204 -3.96 -4.37 27.56
C THR A 204 -2.74 -5.28 27.49
N PRO A 205 -1.71 -5.11 28.33
CA PRO A 205 -0.64 -6.09 28.43
C PRO A 205 -1.27 -7.43 28.76
N ILE A 206 -1.03 -8.42 27.92
CA ILE A 206 -1.42 -9.80 28.25
C ILE A 206 -0.56 -10.17 29.48
N PRO A 207 -1.21 -10.58 30.60
CA PRO A 207 -0.50 -10.93 31.81
C PRO A 207 0.39 -12.15 31.62
#